data_b19898ae62c8e71cb70878479733aa24
#
_entry.id   b19898ae62c8e71cb70878479733aa24
#
_cell.length_a   1.000
_cell.length_b   1.000
_cell.length_c   1.000
_cell.angle_alpha   90.00
_cell.angle_beta   90.00
_cell.angle_gamma   90.00
#
_symmetry.space_group_name_H-M   'P 1'
#
loop_
_entity.id
_entity.type
_entity.pdbx_description
1 polymer ?
#
loop_
_entity_poly.entity_id
_entity_poly.type
_entity_poly.pdbx_seq_one_letter_code
_entity_poly.pdbx_strand_id
1 'polypeptide(L)' 'MINGRHFRQALDKFFMSPVSGNARVQIQLPDGQMMDVKEINLLENRIIGDHDTHRLVIVAEPERAKMNKIIGKL' A
#
# COMPACT_ATOMS: atom_id res chain seq x y z
N MET A 1 3.61 -16.28 -3.74
CA MET A 1 2.95 -15.36 -2.79
C MET A 1 3.97 -14.43 -2.13
N ILE A 2 3.61 -13.17 -1.94
CA ILE A 2 4.48 -12.20 -1.32
C ILE A 2 4.29 -12.25 0.19
N ASN A 3 5.39 -12.38 0.93
CA ASN A 3 5.35 -12.34 2.38
C ASN A 3 5.95 -11.01 2.87
N GLY A 4 6.01 -10.84 4.18
CA GLY A 4 6.50 -9.60 4.74
C GLY A 4 7.95 -9.28 4.37
N ARG A 5 8.79 -10.29 4.24
CA ARG A 5 10.18 -10.09 3.84
C ARG A 5 10.27 -9.52 2.44
N HIS A 6 9.50 -10.07 1.51
CA HIS A 6 9.49 -9.58 0.15
C HIS A 6 8.95 -8.16 0.08
N PHE A 7 7.93 -7.90 0.86
CA PHE A 7 7.32 -6.57 0.90
C PHE A 7 8.32 -5.53 1.40
N ARG A 8 9.04 -5.87 2.46
CA ARG A 8 10.04 -4.97 3.01
C ARG A 8 11.15 -4.68 2.01
N GLN A 9 11.61 -5.72 1.30
CA GLN A 9 12.67 -5.55 0.31
C GLN A 9 12.23 -4.59 -0.80
N ALA A 10 10.98 -4.71 -1.24
CA ALA A 10 10.46 -3.81 -2.26
C ALA A 10 10.41 -2.38 -1.75
N LEU A 11 9.99 -2.19 -0.51
CA LEU A 11 9.94 -0.87 0.07
C LEU A 11 11.33 -0.27 0.23
N ASP A 12 12.31 -1.07 0.64
CA ASP A 12 13.67 -0.58 0.78
C ASP A 12 14.20 -0.06 -0.53
N LYS A 13 13.96 -0.78 -1.61
CA LYS A 13 14.37 -0.34 -2.92
C LYS A 13 13.67 0.95 -3.32
N PHE A 14 12.38 1.02 -3.07
CA PHE A 14 11.59 2.19 -3.41
C PHE A 14 12.11 3.42 -2.68
N PHE A 15 12.41 3.29 -1.41
CA PHE A 15 12.84 4.41 -0.59
C PHE A 15 14.31 4.81 -0.79
N MET A 16 14.99 4.19 -1.72
CA MET A 16 16.29 4.68 -2.13
C MET A 16 16.16 5.94 -2.98
N SER A 17 15.00 6.20 -3.54
CA SER A 17 14.78 7.41 -4.32
C SER A 17 14.43 8.57 -3.41
N PRO A 18 15.00 9.77 -3.67
CA PRO A 18 14.72 10.93 -2.80
C PRO A 18 13.28 11.44 -2.90
N VAL A 19 12.53 11.04 -3.92
CA VAL A 19 11.15 11.52 -4.05
C VAL A 19 10.13 10.57 -3.47
N SER A 20 10.56 9.42 -2.94
CA SER A 20 9.60 8.39 -2.55
C SER A 20 8.75 8.79 -1.35
N GLY A 21 9.24 9.69 -0.49
CA GLY A 21 8.45 10.10 0.66
C GLY A 21 7.11 10.72 0.31
N ASN A 22 7.03 11.35 -0.85
CA ASN A 22 5.80 11.99 -1.29
C ASN A 22 5.14 11.24 -2.44
N ALA A 23 5.67 10.10 -2.81
CA ALA A 23 5.11 9.34 -3.91
C ALA A 23 3.79 8.69 -3.50
N ARG A 24 2.90 8.58 -4.46
CA ARG A 24 1.61 7.97 -4.24
C ARG A 24 1.72 6.47 -4.17
N VAL A 25 1.07 5.86 -3.20
CA VAL A 25 1.04 4.41 -3.07
C VAL A 25 -0.32 3.91 -3.51
N GLN A 26 -0.34 2.99 -4.45
CA GLN A 26 -1.59 2.46 -4.99
C GLN A 26 -1.57 0.94 -5.03
N ILE A 27 -2.76 0.38 -5.13
CA ILE A 27 -2.95 -1.07 -5.26
C ILE A 27 -3.58 -1.31 -6.63
N GLN A 28 -2.99 -2.22 -7.40
CA GLN A 28 -3.56 -2.59 -8.67
C GLN A 28 -4.34 -3.90 -8.52
N LEU A 29 -5.59 -3.89 -8.97
CA LEU A 29 -6.43 -5.07 -8.94
C LEU A 29 -6.14 -5.95 -10.18
N PRO A 30 -6.57 -7.21 -10.14
CA PRO A 30 -6.27 -8.11 -11.25
C PRO A 30 -6.79 -7.64 -12.62
N ASP A 31 -7.83 -6.82 -12.62
CA ASP A 31 -8.39 -6.29 -13.85
C ASP A 31 -7.67 -5.02 -14.32
N GLY A 32 -6.65 -4.61 -13.60
CA GLY A 32 -5.89 -3.42 -13.95
C GLY A 32 -6.34 -2.15 -13.27
N GLN A 33 -7.45 -2.18 -12.56
CA GLN A 33 -7.95 -1.02 -11.86
C GLN A 33 -7.00 -0.61 -10.74
N MET A 34 -6.79 0.70 -10.58
CA MET A 34 -5.95 1.21 -9.51
C MET A 34 -6.78 1.72 -8.36
N MET A 35 -6.32 1.43 -7.14
CA MET A 35 -6.98 1.87 -5.92
C MET A 35 -5.96 2.62 -5.07
N ASP A 36 -6.43 3.59 -4.31
CA ASP A 36 -5.57 4.26 -3.34
C ASP A 36 -5.56 3.50 -2.03
N VAL A 37 -4.54 3.72 -1.24
CA VAL A 37 -4.46 3.11 0.10
C VAL A 37 -5.14 4.04 1.08
N LYS A 38 -6.17 3.54 1.73
CA LYS A 38 -6.88 4.31 2.74
C LYS A 38 -6.17 4.25 4.09
N GLU A 39 -5.77 3.04 4.48
CA GLU A 39 -5.08 2.86 5.74
C GLU A 39 -4.33 1.54 5.74
N ILE A 40 -3.40 1.41 6.66
CA ILE A 40 -2.63 0.20 6.83
C ILE A 40 -2.85 -0.29 8.26
N ASN A 41 -3.29 -1.52 8.41
CA ASN A 41 -3.56 -2.11 9.70
C ASN A 41 -2.63 -3.28 9.96
N LEU A 42 -2.12 -3.34 11.17
CA LEU A 42 -1.28 -4.45 11.59
C LEU A 42 -2.10 -5.33 12.54
N LEU A 43 -2.35 -6.56 12.11
CA LEU A 43 -3.03 -7.54 12.94
C LEU A 43 -1.97 -8.41 13.59
N GLU A 44 -1.77 -8.22 14.87
CA GLU A 44 -0.75 -8.96 15.60
C GLU A 44 -1.35 -10.15 16.34
N ASN A 45 -0.63 -11.25 16.25
CA ASN A 45 -0.96 -12.41 17.06
C ASN A 45 0.15 -12.61 18.08
N ARG A 46 -0.21 -12.68 19.34
CA ARG A 46 0.77 -12.82 20.42
C ARG A 46 1.24 -14.23 20.63
N ILE A 47 0.66 -15.17 19.93
CA ILE A 47 1.08 -16.56 20.01
C ILE A 47 2.34 -16.70 19.18
N ILE A 48 3.43 -17.04 19.83
CA ILE A 48 4.72 -17.18 19.15
C ILE A 48 4.64 -18.29 18.12
N GLY A 49 5.07 -17.98 16.91
CA GLY A 49 5.12 -18.95 15.82
C GLY A 49 3.88 -19.07 14.99
N ASP A 50 2.80 -18.35 15.36
CA ASP A 50 1.60 -18.37 14.55
C ASP A 50 1.66 -17.28 13.51
N HIS A 51 2.20 -17.61 12.34
CA HIS A 51 2.36 -16.63 11.26
C HIS A 51 1.09 -16.40 10.48
N ASP A 52 0.11 -17.29 10.61
CA ASP A 52 -1.11 -17.19 9.79
C ASP A 52 -1.99 -16.03 10.19
N THR A 53 -1.97 -15.67 11.45
CA THR A 53 -2.82 -14.58 11.93
C THR A 53 -2.06 -13.28 12.19
N HIS A 54 -0.75 -13.28 12.00
CA HIS A 54 0.05 -12.07 12.10
C HIS A 54 0.14 -11.45 10.71
N ARG A 55 -0.62 -10.38 10.47
CA ARG A 55 -0.78 -9.86 9.12
C ARG A 55 -0.67 -8.35 9.05
N LEU A 56 -0.13 -7.90 7.92
CA LEU A 56 -0.22 -6.50 7.52
C LEU A 56 -1.36 -6.41 6.52
N VAL A 57 -2.37 -5.61 6.84
CA VAL A 57 -3.55 -5.47 6.01
C VAL A 57 -3.61 -4.06 5.42
N ILE A 58 -3.68 -3.98 4.11
CA ILE A 58 -3.79 -2.72 3.41
C ILE A 58 -5.24 -2.54 2.97
N VAL A 59 -5.86 -1.47 3.45
CA VAL A 59 -7.25 -1.18 3.11
C VAL A 59 -7.27 -0.20 1.94
N ALA A 60 -7.97 -0.56 0.89
CA ALA A 60 -8.02 0.24 -0.33
C ALA A 60 -9.26 1.10 -0.39
N GLU A 61 -9.19 2.16 -1.19
CA GLU A 61 -10.34 3.01 -1.49
C GLU A 61 -10.24 3.43 -2.96
N PRO A 62 -11.34 3.90 -3.56
CA PRO A 62 -11.32 4.30 -4.96
C PRO A 62 -10.28 5.38 -5.23
N GLU A 63 -9.71 5.34 -6.42
CA GLU A 63 -8.67 6.29 -6.80
C GLU A 63 -9.19 7.72 -6.76
N ARG A 64 -8.39 8.62 -6.20
CA ARG A 64 -8.81 10.00 -5.98
C ARG A 64 -8.13 11.00 -6.91
N ALA A 65 -7.38 10.53 -7.86
CA ALA A 65 -6.61 11.42 -8.72
C ALA A 65 -7.46 12.41 -9.47
N LYS A 66 -8.63 12.02 -9.83
CA LYS A 66 -9.46 12.85 -10.66
C LYS A 66 -9.88 14.15 -10.02
N MET A 67 -10.06 14.12 -8.74
CA MET A 67 -10.49 15.32 -8.06
C MET A 67 -9.49 16.43 -8.15
N ASN A 68 -8.24 16.07 -8.05
CA ASN A 68 -7.20 17.07 -8.07
C ASN A 68 -7.12 17.78 -9.39
N LYS A 69 -7.33 17.05 -10.45
CA LYS A 69 -7.26 17.66 -11.75
C LYS A 69 -8.38 18.59 -12.01
N ILE A 70 -9.52 18.22 -11.54
CA ILE A 70 -10.68 19.05 -11.73
C ILE A 70 -10.54 20.35 -11.01
N ILE A 71 -10.01 20.29 -9.85
CA ILE A 71 -9.82 21.50 -9.09
C ILE A 71 -8.91 22.46 -9.78
N GLY A 72 -7.93 21.91 -10.42
CA GLY A 72 -6.95 22.77 -11.07
C GLY A 72 -7.52 23.64 -12.12
N LYS A 73 -8.63 23.26 -12.68
CA LYS A 73 -9.16 24.05 -13.75
C LYS A 73 -10.25 24.97 -13.31
N LEU A 74 -10.60 24.92 -12.14
CA LEU A 74 -11.64 25.82 -11.67
C LEU A 74 -11.10 27.21 -11.38
#